data_5f9a10dc395dfc8821221e2276325e01
#
_entry.id   5f9a10dc395dfc8821221e2276325e01
#
_cell.length_a   1.000
_cell.length_b   1.000
_cell.length_c   1.000
_cell.angle_alpha   90.00
_cell.angle_beta   90.00
_cell.angle_gamma   90.00
#
_symmetry.space_group_name_H-M   'P 1'
#
loop_
_entity.id
_entity.type
_entity.pdbx_description
1 polymer ?
#
loop_
_entity_poly.entity_id
_entity_poly.type
_entity_poly.pdbx_seq_one_letter_code
_entity_poly.pdbx_strand_id
1 'polypeptide(L)'
;MSALWFIAFSLIWTGLLTGGAQVLSREPVPARFAHTIWRGAAFLAFLPWVIFGAYAVLPDPMATPIPDLPYIGGAAEALSTNAAVLAANEATATPIIGIVLVALLVAGWLGRIGVNALCQVRLQNIKAMASENTDVRADVWAKKLGLRKTPATASIPQGSPFLAGIRQRTIYLPEAISDQRDADIILAHECTHIARGDLITRPFERLVADVFWFSPFAWMIRRELDYWREAACDEQTAALTGDNFAYARALANTARVTRPQPTQTLPVAAFILPRHETLKKRLTQLLERDARKPRQRLAILALAAGLVLAPLSLAQATSIVTSSVFTHPVLMSSSKISAPFGEVYYEWEDVKKWHYGVDLKGKHGTAIYSPADAKVLWVGKKDDYGYTADILVEDGRKMRFSSMSKILVEKGQKIKAGEVIGKIGKSAAGATGPHLHLEVYKDGEHVNPEKVKGLVLYKS
;
A
#
# COMPACT_ATOMS: atom_id res chain seq x y z
N MET A 1 -0.52 -9.03 -8.72
CA MET A 1 -1.70 -8.64 -7.89
C MET A 1 -2.85 -8.27 -8.77
N SER A 2 -4.03 -8.85 -8.56
CA SER A 2 -5.23 -8.48 -9.32
C SER A 2 -5.76 -7.10 -8.90
N ALA A 3 -6.47 -6.42 -9.82
CA ALA A 3 -7.11 -5.12 -9.53
C ALA A 3 -8.12 -5.24 -8.36
N LEU A 4 -8.79 -6.37 -8.22
CA LEU A 4 -9.72 -6.65 -7.13
C LEU A 4 -9.01 -6.64 -5.78
N TRP A 5 -7.86 -7.28 -5.68
CA TRP A 5 -7.02 -7.29 -4.47
C TRP A 5 -6.55 -5.88 -4.10
N PHE A 6 -6.12 -5.10 -5.08
CA PHE A 6 -5.75 -3.69 -4.86
C PHE A 6 -6.91 -2.90 -4.26
N ILE A 7 -8.12 -3.01 -4.83
CA ILE A 7 -9.31 -2.31 -4.35
C ILE A 7 -9.68 -2.78 -2.94
N ALA A 8 -9.84 -4.08 -2.73
CA ALA A 8 -10.27 -4.66 -1.45
C ALA A 8 -9.29 -4.31 -0.32
N PHE A 9 -8.00 -4.52 -0.54
CA PHE A 9 -6.98 -4.20 0.44
C PHE A 9 -6.93 -2.70 0.75
N SER A 10 -7.00 -1.84 -0.27
CA SER A 10 -7.01 -0.39 -0.07
C SER A 10 -8.23 0.08 0.73
N LEU A 11 -9.41 -0.52 0.51
CA LEU A 11 -10.61 -0.21 1.28
C LEU A 11 -10.45 -0.59 2.75
N ILE A 12 -10.00 -1.81 3.04
CA ILE A 12 -9.79 -2.29 4.41
C ILE A 12 -8.73 -1.42 5.11
N TRP A 13 -7.58 -1.21 4.46
CA TRP A 13 -6.47 -0.45 5.02
C TRP A 13 -6.84 1.00 5.32
N THR A 14 -7.42 1.72 4.34
CA THR A 14 -7.87 3.10 4.57
C THR A 14 -9.00 3.18 5.58
N GLY A 15 -9.86 2.16 5.70
CA GLY A 15 -10.90 2.03 6.71
C GLY A 15 -10.32 1.92 8.12
N LEU A 16 -9.34 1.05 8.33
CA LEU A 16 -8.63 0.89 9.60
C LEU A 16 -7.94 2.19 10.03
N LEU A 17 -7.22 2.84 9.11
CA LEU A 17 -6.55 4.12 9.36
C LEU A 17 -7.55 5.21 9.75
N THR A 18 -8.69 5.28 9.05
CA THR A 18 -9.75 6.24 9.34
C THR A 18 -10.35 6.01 10.72
N GLY A 19 -10.68 4.75 11.06
CA GLY A 19 -11.22 4.37 12.36
C GLY A 19 -10.26 4.72 13.49
N GLY A 20 -8.99 4.37 13.35
CA GLY A 20 -7.94 4.70 14.31
C GLY A 20 -7.76 6.20 14.49
N ALA A 21 -7.66 6.96 13.40
CA ALA A 21 -7.53 8.41 13.46
C ALA A 21 -8.76 9.08 14.09
N GLN A 22 -9.99 8.58 13.81
CA GLN A 22 -11.21 9.07 14.45
C GLN A 22 -11.22 8.85 15.96
N VAL A 23 -10.85 7.66 16.42
CA VAL A 23 -10.80 7.35 17.86
C VAL A 23 -9.81 8.30 18.55
N LEU A 24 -8.63 8.50 17.99
CA LEU A 24 -7.59 9.35 18.55
C LEU A 24 -7.93 10.85 18.52
N SER A 25 -8.72 11.30 17.56
CA SER A 25 -9.13 12.70 17.42
C SER A 25 -10.47 13.03 18.09
N ARG A 26 -11.19 12.04 18.66
CA ARG A 26 -12.46 12.25 19.40
C ARG A 26 -12.28 12.87 20.79
N GLU A 27 -11.13 12.65 21.41
CA GLU A 27 -10.81 13.23 22.71
C GLU A 27 -10.47 14.72 22.57
N PRO A 28 -10.55 15.54 23.65
CA PRO A 28 -10.18 16.94 23.62
C PRO A 28 -8.66 17.10 23.40
N VAL A 29 -8.26 16.95 22.16
CA VAL A 29 -6.85 17.13 21.72
C VAL A 29 -6.66 18.51 21.09
N PRO A 30 -5.49 19.14 21.20
CA PRO A 30 -5.15 20.35 20.45
C PRO A 30 -5.30 20.10 18.95
N ALA A 31 -5.88 21.07 18.20
CA ALA A 31 -6.15 20.91 16.78
C ALA A 31 -4.87 20.58 15.96
N ARG A 32 -3.72 21.17 16.33
CA ARG A 32 -2.40 20.83 15.74
C ARG A 32 -2.06 19.34 15.85
N PHE A 33 -2.47 18.72 16.95
CA PHE A 33 -2.18 17.32 17.22
C PHE A 33 -3.12 16.40 16.43
N ALA A 34 -4.42 16.71 16.41
CA ALA A 34 -5.40 16.02 15.58
C ALA A 34 -4.99 16.10 14.09
N HIS A 35 -4.53 17.26 13.61
CA HIS A 35 -4.01 17.41 12.25
C HIS A 35 -2.82 16.48 11.98
N THR A 36 -1.90 16.32 12.95
CA THR A 36 -0.75 15.41 12.82
C THR A 36 -1.18 13.94 12.74
N ILE A 37 -2.19 13.53 13.54
CA ILE A 37 -2.77 12.18 13.48
C ILE A 37 -3.32 11.89 12.08
N TRP A 38 -4.17 12.78 11.56
CA TRP A 38 -4.78 12.60 10.24
C TRP A 38 -3.77 12.67 9.10
N ARG A 39 -2.72 13.50 9.25
CA ARG A 39 -1.59 13.52 8.31
C ARG A 39 -0.83 12.19 8.32
N GLY A 40 -0.58 11.64 9.51
CA GLY A 40 0.00 10.30 9.66
C GLY A 40 -0.84 9.23 8.97
N ALA A 41 -2.16 9.25 9.15
CA ALA A 41 -3.08 8.32 8.48
C ALA A 41 -3.00 8.45 6.94
N ALA A 42 -2.92 9.67 6.40
CA ALA A 42 -2.77 9.89 4.96
C ALA A 42 -1.44 9.33 4.41
N PHE A 43 -0.32 9.52 5.10
CA PHE A 43 0.96 8.94 4.71
C PHE A 43 0.97 7.41 4.83
N LEU A 44 0.44 6.87 5.93
CA LEU A 44 0.36 5.43 6.15
C LEU A 44 -0.55 4.71 5.13
N ALA A 45 -1.49 5.42 4.49
CA ALA A 45 -2.30 4.85 3.42
C ALA A 45 -1.46 4.36 2.23
N PHE A 46 -0.30 4.98 1.98
CA PHE A 46 0.61 4.59 0.91
C PHE A 46 1.65 3.53 1.33
N LEU A 47 1.88 3.34 2.63
CA LEU A 47 2.97 2.50 3.13
C LEU A 47 2.99 1.08 2.57
N PRO A 48 1.87 0.33 2.51
CA PRO A 48 1.88 -1.02 1.94
C PRO A 48 2.32 -1.02 0.48
N TRP A 49 1.90 -0.02 -0.30
CA TRP A 49 2.20 0.09 -1.73
C TRP A 49 3.65 0.45 -2.00
N VAL A 50 4.25 1.27 -1.15
CA VAL A 50 5.69 1.57 -1.19
C VAL A 50 6.50 0.32 -0.87
N ILE A 51 6.10 -0.46 0.13
CA ILE A 51 6.75 -1.73 0.50
C ILE A 51 6.64 -2.73 -0.65
N PHE A 52 5.43 -2.94 -1.21
CA PHE A 52 5.23 -3.84 -2.36
C PHE A 52 6.02 -3.40 -3.59
N GLY A 53 6.06 -2.09 -3.89
CA GLY A 53 6.85 -1.55 -4.99
C GLY A 53 8.35 -1.75 -4.78
N ALA A 54 8.84 -1.56 -3.56
CA ALA A 54 10.23 -1.81 -3.22
C ALA A 54 10.61 -3.30 -3.40
N TYR A 55 9.75 -4.22 -2.94
CA TYR A 55 9.97 -5.66 -3.15
C TYR A 55 9.96 -6.07 -4.63
N ALA A 56 9.19 -5.40 -5.48
CA ALA A 56 9.14 -5.70 -6.90
C ALA A 56 10.37 -5.23 -7.69
N VAL A 57 11.12 -4.25 -7.15
CA VAL A 57 12.26 -3.61 -7.84
C VAL A 57 13.60 -4.08 -7.29
N LEU A 58 13.66 -4.50 -6.03
CA LEU A 58 14.91 -4.99 -5.43
C LEU A 58 15.17 -6.42 -5.90
N PRO A 59 16.34 -6.69 -6.50
CA PRO A 59 16.76 -8.07 -6.77
C PRO A 59 16.87 -8.80 -5.43
N ASP A 60 16.43 -10.05 -5.37
CA ASP A 60 16.44 -10.95 -4.21
C ASP A 60 17.77 -10.94 -3.43
N PRO A 61 18.02 -10.08 -2.47
CA PRO A 61 19.26 -10.15 -1.73
C PRO A 61 19.09 -10.37 -0.25
N MET A 62 17.92 -10.40 0.29
CA MET A 62 17.79 -10.53 1.74
C MET A 62 16.55 -11.31 2.14
N ALA A 63 16.69 -12.65 2.11
CA ALA A 63 16.07 -13.47 3.13
C ALA A 63 16.75 -13.15 4.49
N THR A 64 16.66 -11.92 4.97
CA THR A 64 16.83 -11.70 6.41
C THR A 64 15.66 -12.39 7.05
N PRO A 65 15.90 -13.34 7.98
CA PRO A 65 14.82 -13.91 8.74
C PRO A 65 14.13 -12.76 9.48
N ILE A 66 12.91 -12.42 9.06
CA ILE A 66 12.05 -11.54 9.85
C ILE A 66 11.90 -12.25 11.19
N PRO A 67 12.27 -11.62 12.33
CA PRO A 67 12.16 -12.30 13.62
C PRO A 67 10.75 -12.84 13.81
N ASP A 68 10.65 -14.08 14.27
CA ASP A 68 9.38 -14.73 14.55
C ASP A 68 8.57 -13.88 15.53
N LEU A 69 7.59 -13.17 15.02
CA LEU A 69 6.64 -12.48 15.88
C LEU A 69 5.70 -13.51 16.53
N PRO A 70 5.31 -13.35 17.79
CA PRO A 70 4.47 -14.30 18.47
C PRO A 70 3.18 -14.54 17.68
N TYR A 71 2.95 -15.80 17.36
CA TYR A 71 1.85 -16.31 16.56
C TYR A 71 0.48 -16.01 17.20
N ILE A 72 -0.32 -15.20 16.51
CA ILE A 72 -1.75 -15.03 16.80
C ILE A 72 -2.51 -16.09 15.98
N GLY A 73 -2.46 -17.35 16.48
CA GLY A 73 -2.67 -18.54 15.67
C GLY A 73 -4.05 -18.77 15.06
N GLY A 74 -5.14 -18.34 15.63
CA GLY A 74 -6.47 -18.69 15.12
C GLY A 74 -7.03 -17.75 14.05
N ALA A 75 -6.75 -16.45 14.15
CA ALA A 75 -7.27 -15.46 13.22
C ALA A 75 -6.50 -15.42 11.88
N ALA A 76 -5.20 -15.75 11.92
CA ALA A 76 -4.37 -15.81 10.73
C ALA A 76 -4.73 -17.03 9.85
N GLU A 77 -5.09 -18.16 10.47
CA GLU A 77 -5.50 -19.38 9.76
C GLU A 77 -6.87 -19.23 9.08
N ALA A 78 -7.82 -18.57 9.75
CA ALA A 78 -9.12 -18.25 9.16
C ALA A 78 -9.01 -17.22 8.02
N LEU A 79 -8.11 -16.23 8.14
CA LEU A 79 -7.84 -15.26 7.09
C LEU A 79 -7.09 -15.90 5.90
N SER A 80 -6.16 -16.83 6.15
CA SER A 80 -5.43 -17.54 5.09
C SER A 80 -6.32 -18.48 4.30
N THR A 81 -7.23 -19.18 4.96
CA THR A 81 -8.20 -20.08 4.30
C THR A 81 -9.17 -19.28 3.42
N ASN A 82 -9.69 -18.17 3.92
CA ASN A 82 -10.58 -17.31 3.15
C ASN A 82 -9.84 -16.58 2.01
N ALA A 83 -8.58 -16.20 2.19
CA ALA A 83 -7.76 -15.62 1.13
C ALA A 83 -7.41 -16.65 0.04
N ALA A 84 -7.17 -17.90 0.40
CA ALA A 84 -6.93 -18.99 -0.55
C ALA A 84 -8.20 -19.33 -1.36
N VAL A 85 -9.38 -19.33 -0.74
CA VAL A 85 -10.68 -19.49 -1.43
C VAL A 85 -10.95 -18.34 -2.37
N LEU A 86 -10.65 -17.10 -1.98
CA LEU A 86 -10.78 -15.92 -2.84
C LEU A 86 -9.81 -15.97 -4.02
N ALA A 87 -8.57 -16.39 -3.79
CA ALA A 87 -7.55 -16.54 -4.84
C ALA A 87 -7.89 -17.69 -5.83
N ALA A 88 -8.47 -18.79 -5.33
CA ALA A 88 -8.92 -19.90 -6.18
C ALA A 88 -10.14 -19.50 -7.03
N ASN A 89 -11.05 -18.69 -6.50
CA ASN A 89 -12.16 -18.12 -7.26
C ASN A 89 -11.71 -17.07 -8.30
N GLU A 90 -10.59 -16.36 -8.06
CA GLU A 90 -10.03 -15.44 -9.07
C GLU A 90 -9.49 -16.18 -10.31
N ALA A 91 -8.96 -17.39 -10.16
CA ALA A 91 -8.49 -18.19 -11.29
C ALA A 91 -9.63 -18.59 -12.26
N THR A 92 -10.88 -18.52 -11.81
CA THR A 92 -12.08 -18.76 -12.62
C THR A 92 -12.79 -17.48 -13.07
N ALA A 93 -12.42 -16.31 -12.50
CA ALA A 93 -12.95 -15.02 -12.95
C ALA A 93 -12.43 -14.74 -14.36
N THR A 94 -13.33 -14.55 -15.30
CA THR A 94 -12.98 -14.29 -16.70
C THR A 94 -12.00 -13.11 -16.77
N PRO A 95 -10.95 -13.15 -17.61
CA PRO A 95 -9.97 -12.06 -17.77
C PRO A 95 -10.63 -10.72 -18.08
N ILE A 96 -11.86 -10.73 -18.61
CA ILE A 96 -12.70 -9.57 -18.90
C ILE A 96 -12.98 -8.73 -17.63
N ILE A 97 -13.33 -9.36 -16.50
CA ILE A 97 -13.61 -8.63 -15.24
C ILE A 97 -12.36 -7.88 -14.76
N GLY A 98 -11.20 -8.52 -14.81
CA GLY A 98 -9.93 -7.89 -14.45
C GLY A 98 -9.62 -6.67 -15.34
N ILE A 99 -9.79 -6.80 -16.64
CA ILE A 99 -9.59 -5.72 -17.61
C ILE A 99 -10.55 -4.56 -17.34
N VAL A 100 -11.83 -4.85 -17.11
CA VAL A 100 -12.85 -3.83 -16.80
C VAL A 100 -12.50 -3.08 -15.51
N LEU A 101 -12.09 -3.77 -14.45
CA LEU A 101 -11.70 -3.14 -13.20
C LEU A 101 -10.47 -2.22 -13.38
N VAL A 102 -9.46 -2.67 -14.11
CA VAL A 102 -8.28 -1.84 -14.43
C VAL A 102 -8.69 -0.61 -15.24
N ALA A 103 -9.54 -0.79 -16.25
CA ALA A 103 -10.02 0.32 -17.06
C ALA A 103 -10.80 1.35 -16.22
N LEU A 104 -11.65 0.90 -15.30
CA LEU A 104 -12.38 1.77 -14.36
C LEU A 104 -11.42 2.52 -13.43
N LEU A 105 -10.39 1.87 -12.88
CA LEU A 105 -9.38 2.52 -12.05
C LEU A 105 -8.64 3.62 -12.82
N VAL A 106 -8.19 3.32 -14.03
CA VAL A 106 -7.50 4.28 -14.91
C VAL A 106 -8.43 5.44 -15.27
N ALA A 107 -9.67 5.18 -15.66
CA ALA A 107 -10.66 6.21 -15.97
C ALA A 107 -10.92 7.14 -14.77
N GLY A 108 -11.00 6.58 -13.55
CA GLY A 108 -11.15 7.36 -12.34
C GLY A 108 -9.93 8.25 -12.05
N TRP A 109 -8.72 7.74 -12.21
CA TRP A 109 -7.50 8.55 -12.06
C TRP A 109 -7.42 9.68 -13.11
N LEU A 110 -7.73 9.38 -14.38
CA LEU A 110 -7.80 10.40 -15.43
C LEU A 110 -8.86 11.45 -15.11
N GLY A 111 -10.02 11.05 -14.61
CA GLY A 111 -11.07 11.96 -14.13
C GLY A 111 -10.58 12.86 -12.99
N ARG A 112 -9.83 12.32 -12.02
CA ARG A 112 -9.23 13.10 -10.92
C ARG A 112 -8.19 14.11 -11.44
N ILE A 113 -7.33 13.69 -12.37
CA ILE A 113 -6.36 14.59 -13.01
C ILE A 113 -7.09 15.71 -13.74
N GLY A 114 -8.16 15.39 -14.50
CA GLY A 114 -8.98 16.38 -15.20
C GLY A 114 -9.63 17.39 -14.25
N VAL A 115 -10.24 16.91 -13.14
CA VAL A 115 -10.82 17.80 -12.12
C VAL A 115 -9.75 18.70 -11.50
N ASN A 116 -8.57 18.18 -11.17
CA ASN A 116 -7.48 18.96 -10.61
C ASN A 116 -6.99 20.01 -11.63
N ALA A 117 -6.86 19.67 -12.91
CA ALA A 117 -6.50 20.60 -13.99
C ALA A 117 -7.52 21.73 -14.13
N LEU A 118 -8.81 21.41 -14.14
CA LEU A 118 -9.89 22.41 -14.18
C LEU A 118 -9.85 23.34 -12.96
N CYS A 119 -9.57 22.83 -11.76
CA CYS A 119 -9.38 23.65 -10.56
C CYS A 119 -8.19 24.60 -10.70
N GLN A 120 -7.09 24.14 -11.31
CA GLN A 120 -5.92 25.01 -11.57
C GLN A 120 -6.23 26.11 -12.58
N VAL A 121 -6.91 25.79 -13.68
CA VAL A 121 -7.33 26.81 -14.66
C VAL A 121 -8.21 27.87 -14.01
N ARG A 122 -9.17 27.48 -13.18
CA ARG A 122 -10.01 28.42 -12.42
C ARG A 122 -9.19 29.30 -11.49
N LEU A 123 -8.24 28.71 -10.77
CA LEU A 123 -7.35 29.45 -9.88
C LEU A 123 -6.52 30.48 -10.67
N GLN A 124 -6.03 30.13 -11.85
CA GLN A 124 -5.30 31.08 -12.71
C GLN A 124 -6.21 32.23 -13.19
N ASN A 125 -7.46 31.93 -13.56
CA ASN A 125 -8.42 32.96 -13.93
C ASN A 125 -8.71 33.96 -12.79
N ILE A 126 -8.87 33.44 -11.54
CA ILE A 126 -9.05 34.30 -10.37
C ILE A 126 -7.81 35.18 -10.14
N LYS A 127 -6.61 34.60 -10.26
CA LYS A 127 -5.36 35.35 -10.12
C LYS A 127 -5.20 36.43 -11.21
N ALA A 128 -5.65 36.15 -12.42
CA ALA A 128 -5.58 37.14 -13.54
C ALA A 128 -6.51 38.36 -13.34
N MET A 129 -7.55 38.20 -12.52
CA MET A 129 -8.47 39.30 -12.14
C MET A 129 -8.00 40.06 -10.90
N ALA A 130 -6.91 39.62 -10.25
CA ALA A 130 -6.44 40.26 -9.04
C ALA A 130 -5.65 41.53 -9.34
N SER A 131 -5.87 42.58 -8.55
CA SER A 131 -5.06 43.78 -8.52
C SER A 131 -4.01 43.70 -7.42
N GLU A 132 -2.76 44.04 -7.76
CA GLU A 132 -1.70 44.10 -6.74
C GLU A 132 -2.02 45.20 -5.72
N ASN A 133 -1.94 44.84 -4.46
CA ASN A 133 -2.12 45.75 -3.34
C ASN A 133 -1.06 45.44 -2.27
N THR A 134 -0.28 46.43 -1.91
CA THR A 134 0.73 46.26 -0.84
C THR A 134 0.09 46.63 0.49
N ASP A 135 -0.21 45.60 1.30
CA ASP A 135 -0.74 45.79 2.63
C ASP A 135 0.37 45.68 3.68
N VAL A 136 0.70 46.81 4.31
CA VAL A 136 1.77 46.91 5.35
C VAL A 136 1.53 45.99 6.52
N ARG A 137 0.26 45.61 6.79
CA ARG A 137 -0.08 44.67 7.88
C ARG A 137 0.49 43.26 7.65
N ALA A 138 0.63 42.85 6.40
CA ALA A 138 1.25 41.56 6.05
C ALA A 138 2.72 41.48 6.53
N ASP A 139 3.45 42.61 6.48
CA ASP A 139 4.83 42.69 7.01
C ASP A 139 4.88 42.55 8.54
N VAL A 140 3.92 43.18 9.24
CA VAL A 140 3.80 43.05 10.70
C VAL A 140 3.60 41.60 11.12
N TRP A 141 2.66 40.88 10.48
CA TRP A 141 2.39 39.48 10.79
C TRP A 141 3.51 38.54 10.35
N ALA A 142 4.15 38.83 9.21
CA ALA A 142 5.32 38.09 8.76
C ALA A 142 6.46 38.15 9.78
N LYS A 143 6.75 39.33 10.34
CA LYS A 143 7.76 39.50 11.39
C LYS A 143 7.37 38.80 12.69
N LYS A 144 6.11 38.94 13.14
CA LYS A 144 5.59 38.25 14.34
C LYS A 144 5.70 36.73 14.25
N LEU A 145 5.48 36.18 13.05
CA LEU A 145 5.54 34.73 12.77
C LEU A 145 6.93 34.24 12.36
N GLY A 146 7.93 35.12 12.29
CA GLY A 146 9.30 34.76 11.91
C GLY A 146 9.43 34.29 10.45
N LEU A 147 8.60 34.79 9.55
CA LEU A 147 8.65 34.44 8.13
C LEU A 147 9.91 35.04 7.49
N ARG A 148 10.62 34.25 6.69
CA ARG A 148 11.84 34.70 5.99
C ARG A 148 11.59 35.78 4.95
N LYS A 149 10.39 35.84 4.38
CA LYS A 149 9.94 36.82 3.36
C LYS A 149 8.51 37.20 3.65
N THR A 150 8.20 38.48 3.56
CA THR A 150 6.84 39.00 3.60
C THR A 150 6.08 38.50 2.37
N PRO A 151 4.86 37.94 2.53
CA PRO A 151 4.02 37.59 1.40
C PRO A 151 3.51 38.85 0.69
N ALA A 152 3.41 38.78 -0.62
CA ALA A 152 2.68 39.81 -1.37
C ALA A 152 1.18 39.73 -1.05
N THR A 153 0.47 40.85 -1.24
CA THR A 153 -0.98 40.92 -1.12
C THR A 153 -1.60 41.38 -2.41
N ALA A 154 -2.78 40.86 -2.72
CA ALA A 154 -3.56 41.23 -3.90
C ALA A 154 -5.05 41.23 -3.56
N SER A 155 -5.79 42.15 -4.17
CA SER A 155 -7.24 42.23 -4.04
C SER A 155 -7.92 41.46 -5.16
N ILE A 156 -9.01 40.73 -4.82
CA ILE A 156 -9.86 40.01 -5.76
C ILE A 156 -11.31 40.52 -5.68
N PRO A 157 -12.02 40.60 -6.81
CA PRO A 157 -13.40 41.12 -6.79
C PRO A 157 -14.37 40.27 -5.98
N GLN A 158 -14.21 38.95 -6.05
CA GLN A 158 -15.11 37.98 -5.38
C GLN A 158 -14.38 36.72 -4.96
N GLY A 159 -14.89 36.02 -3.92
CA GLY A 159 -14.38 34.76 -3.45
C GLY A 159 -14.02 34.76 -1.97
N SER A 160 -13.46 33.68 -1.49
CA SER A 160 -12.90 33.59 -0.13
C SER A 160 -11.43 34.02 -0.15
N PRO A 161 -10.88 34.54 0.95
CA PRO A 161 -9.43 34.73 1.09
C PRO A 161 -8.69 33.42 0.79
N PHE A 162 -7.54 33.52 0.17
CA PHE A 162 -6.71 32.35 -0.07
C PHE A 162 -5.24 32.73 -0.28
N LEU A 163 -4.38 31.78 -0.01
CA LEU A 163 -2.95 31.86 -0.21
C LEU A 163 -2.54 31.04 -1.44
N ALA A 164 -1.69 31.63 -2.29
CA ALA A 164 -1.14 30.89 -3.43
C ALA A 164 0.33 31.26 -3.70
N GLY A 165 1.01 30.40 -4.48
CA GLY A 165 2.40 30.57 -4.88
C GLY A 165 3.39 29.91 -3.90
N ILE A 166 4.32 29.08 -4.43
CA ILE A 166 5.35 28.39 -3.62
C ILE A 166 6.58 29.29 -3.44
N ARG A 167 7.04 29.93 -4.53
CA ARG A 167 8.23 30.81 -4.53
C ARG A 167 7.89 32.24 -4.15
N GLN A 168 6.87 32.81 -4.78
CA GLN A 168 6.28 34.10 -4.44
C GLN A 168 4.92 33.83 -3.82
N ARG A 169 4.87 33.93 -2.50
CA ARG A 169 3.66 33.72 -1.73
C ARG A 169 2.80 34.96 -1.78
N THR A 170 1.58 34.84 -2.29
CA THR A 170 0.64 35.96 -2.40
C THR A 170 -0.64 35.61 -1.68
N ILE A 171 -1.09 36.51 -0.80
CA ILE A 171 -2.37 36.43 -0.09
C ILE A 171 -3.39 37.22 -0.90
N TYR A 172 -4.47 36.58 -1.31
CA TYR A 172 -5.56 37.17 -2.07
C TYR A 172 -6.72 37.47 -1.13
N LEU A 173 -7.08 38.76 -1.03
CA LEU A 173 -8.15 39.26 -0.18
C LEU A 173 -9.32 39.73 -1.03
N PRO A 174 -10.56 39.30 -0.74
CA PRO A 174 -11.77 39.84 -1.38
C PRO A 174 -11.99 41.30 -1.03
N GLU A 175 -12.33 42.12 -2.02
CA GLU A 175 -12.72 43.54 -1.83
C GLU A 175 -13.95 43.71 -0.91
N ALA A 176 -14.78 42.67 -0.84
CA ALA A 176 -15.94 42.65 0.06
C ALA A 176 -15.57 42.70 1.57
N ILE A 177 -14.30 42.47 1.95
CA ILE A 177 -13.83 42.59 3.32
C ILE A 177 -13.40 44.08 3.55
N SER A 178 -14.38 44.92 3.86
CA SER A 178 -14.18 46.37 4.05
C SER A 178 -13.70 46.75 5.45
N ASP A 179 -13.99 45.91 6.47
CA ASP A 179 -13.52 46.16 7.83
C ASP A 179 -12.02 45.89 7.96
N GLN A 180 -11.25 46.92 8.31
CA GLN A 180 -9.81 46.81 8.45
C GLN A 180 -9.36 45.85 9.57
N ARG A 181 -10.14 45.70 10.64
CA ARG A 181 -9.84 44.75 11.73
C ARG A 181 -10.05 43.33 11.27
N ASP A 182 -11.15 43.06 10.58
CA ASP A 182 -11.42 41.74 10.01
C ASP A 182 -10.33 41.38 8.97
N ALA A 183 -9.95 42.33 8.11
CA ALA A 183 -8.87 42.12 7.14
C ALA A 183 -7.52 41.84 7.79
N ASP A 184 -7.18 42.52 8.91
CA ASP A 184 -5.96 42.27 9.67
C ASP A 184 -5.93 40.86 10.27
N ILE A 185 -7.03 40.43 10.87
CA ILE A 185 -7.18 39.07 11.42
C ILE A 185 -7.05 38.01 10.32
N ILE A 186 -7.64 38.23 9.14
CA ILE A 186 -7.54 37.32 8.02
C ILE A 186 -6.10 37.24 7.49
N LEU A 187 -5.40 38.38 7.40
CA LEU A 187 -3.98 38.39 7.05
C LEU A 187 -3.15 37.58 8.04
N ALA A 188 -3.41 37.73 9.34
CA ALA A 188 -2.76 36.90 10.37
C ALA A 188 -3.00 35.41 10.13
N HIS A 189 -4.25 35.02 9.78
CA HIS A 189 -4.61 33.63 9.49
C HIS A 189 -3.85 33.10 8.26
N GLU A 190 -3.83 33.84 7.15
CA GLU A 190 -3.12 33.42 5.94
C GLU A 190 -1.60 33.36 6.15
N CYS A 191 -1.02 34.30 6.92
CA CYS A 191 0.37 34.27 7.32
C CYS A 191 0.69 33.05 8.19
N THR A 192 -0.25 32.62 9.04
CA THR A 192 -0.10 31.41 9.86
C THR A 192 -0.04 30.14 8.98
N HIS A 193 -0.83 30.05 7.92
CA HIS A 193 -0.70 28.95 6.93
C HIS A 193 0.69 28.93 6.28
N ILE A 194 1.29 30.10 6.04
CA ILE A 194 2.67 30.17 5.52
C ILE A 194 3.67 29.65 6.54
N ALA A 195 3.56 30.09 7.79
CA ALA A 195 4.45 29.67 8.88
C ALA A 195 4.39 28.15 9.14
N ARG A 196 3.23 27.56 8.99
CA ARG A 196 2.99 26.12 9.12
C ARG A 196 3.46 25.29 7.93
N GLY A 197 3.74 25.92 6.80
CA GLY A 197 4.12 25.24 5.56
C GLY A 197 2.96 24.52 4.85
N ASP A 198 1.72 24.91 5.12
CA ASP A 198 0.51 24.25 4.61
C ASP A 198 0.43 24.27 3.07
N LEU A 199 1.02 25.25 2.41
CA LEU A 199 1.14 25.33 0.95
C LEU A 199 1.90 24.15 0.33
N ILE A 200 2.90 23.64 1.05
CA ILE A 200 3.75 22.55 0.57
C ILE A 200 3.10 21.21 0.90
N THR A 201 2.53 21.06 2.11
CA THR A 201 2.00 19.78 2.59
C THR A 201 0.63 19.43 1.99
N ARG A 202 -0.20 20.43 1.72
CA ARG A 202 -1.56 20.26 1.20
C ARG A 202 -1.66 19.45 -0.11
N PRO A 203 -0.82 19.64 -1.13
CA PRO A 203 -0.84 18.79 -2.33
C PRO A 203 -0.63 17.30 -2.01
N PHE A 204 0.34 16.98 -1.13
CA PHE A 204 0.63 15.60 -0.72
C PHE A 204 -0.53 14.99 0.08
N GLU A 205 -1.14 15.74 0.98
CA GLU A 205 -2.30 15.30 1.76
C GLU A 205 -3.51 15.00 0.86
N ARG A 206 -3.65 15.70 -0.26
CA ARG A 206 -4.71 15.46 -1.25
C ARG A 206 -4.52 14.17 -2.05
N LEU A 207 -3.27 13.75 -2.26
CA LEU A 207 -2.97 12.55 -3.04
C LEU A 207 -3.68 11.31 -2.51
N VAL A 208 -3.93 11.19 -1.19
CA VAL A 208 -4.64 10.04 -0.62
C VAL A 208 -6.02 9.85 -1.25
N ALA A 209 -6.80 10.94 -1.43
CA ALA A 209 -8.11 10.86 -2.06
C ALA A 209 -8.04 10.82 -3.60
N ASP A 210 -6.95 11.27 -4.20
CA ASP A 210 -6.78 11.22 -5.65
C ASP A 210 -6.33 9.82 -6.11
N VAL A 211 -5.43 9.17 -5.36
CA VAL A 211 -4.97 7.80 -5.65
C VAL A 211 -6.02 6.77 -5.27
N PHE A 212 -6.60 6.87 -4.08
CA PHE A 212 -7.65 5.97 -3.59
C PHE A 212 -9.05 6.56 -3.82
N TRP A 213 -9.31 7.12 -5.00
CA TRP A 213 -10.55 7.84 -5.34
C TRP A 213 -11.82 7.00 -5.15
N PHE A 214 -11.70 5.69 -5.27
CA PHE A 214 -12.77 4.72 -5.06
C PHE A 214 -13.06 4.41 -3.58
N SER A 215 -12.17 4.82 -2.67
CA SER A 215 -12.33 4.58 -1.23
C SER A 215 -13.06 5.73 -0.53
N PRO A 216 -14.23 5.49 0.08
CA PRO A 216 -14.91 6.50 0.90
C PRO A 216 -14.06 6.91 2.11
N PHE A 217 -13.23 6.02 2.64
CA PHE A 217 -12.36 6.29 3.77
C PHE A 217 -11.23 7.26 3.42
N ALA A 218 -10.67 7.16 2.22
CA ALA A 218 -9.66 8.11 1.74
C ALA A 218 -10.27 9.54 1.60
N TRP A 219 -11.52 9.65 1.19
CA TRP A 219 -12.24 10.91 1.17
C TRP A 219 -12.52 11.44 2.58
N MET A 220 -12.80 10.57 3.55
CA MET A 220 -12.93 10.95 4.97
C MET A 220 -11.60 11.47 5.52
N ILE A 221 -10.49 10.78 5.27
CA ILE A 221 -9.14 11.24 5.68
C ILE A 221 -8.88 12.63 5.12
N ARG A 222 -9.12 12.87 3.82
CA ARG A 222 -8.95 14.17 3.19
C ARG A 222 -9.80 15.25 3.83
N ARG A 223 -11.08 14.96 4.09
CA ARG A 223 -12.03 15.89 4.70
C ARG A 223 -11.60 16.29 6.12
N GLU A 224 -11.20 15.31 6.92
CA GLU A 224 -10.72 15.56 8.27
C GLU A 224 -9.39 16.33 8.27
N LEU A 225 -8.49 16.03 7.33
CA LEU A 225 -7.26 16.80 7.13
C LEU A 225 -7.54 18.27 6.82
N ASP A 226 -8.46 18.54 5.89
CA ASP A 226 -8.85 19.91 5.55
C ASP A 226 -9.46 20.62 6.79
N TYR A 227 -10.30 19.94 7.57
CA TYR A 227 -10.89 20.49 8.80
C TYR A 227 -9.84 20.79 9.88
N TRP A 228 -9.01 19.80 10.23
CA TRP A 228 -8.03 19.94 11.32
C TRP A 228 -6.88 20.90 10.97
N ARG A 229 -6.57 21.06 9.68
CA ARG A 229 -5.62 22.08 9.21
C ARG A 229 -6.13 23.48 9.51
N GLU A 230 -7.39 23.75 9.16
CA GLU A 230 -8.03 25.02 9.44
C GLU A 230 -8.15 25.27 10.95
N ALA A 231 -8.63 24.29 11.71
CA ALA A 231 -8.77 24.39 13.15
C ALA A 231 -7.41 24.64 13.86
N ALA A 232 -6.35 24.02 13.38
CA ALA A 232 -5.02 24.25 13.92
C ALA A 232 -4.44 25.64 13.54
N CYS A 233 -4.81 26.15 12.36
CA CYS A 233 -4.49 27.52 11.99
C CYS A 233 -5.26 28.53 12.85
N ASP A 234 -6.56 28.29 13.05
CA ASP A 234 -7.40 29.12 13.91
C ASP A 234 -6.86 29.17 15.35
N GLU A 235 -6.52 28.01 15.92
CA GLU A 235 -5.96 27.90 17.25
C GLU A 235 -4.68 28.74 17.43
N GLN A 236 -3.79 28.67 16.44
CA GLN A 236 -2.53 29.42 16.47
C GLN A 236 -2.75 30.91 16.26
N THR A 237 -3.61 31.29 15.30
CA THR A 237 -3.88 32.71 15.02
C THR A 237 -4.62 33.37 16.17
N ALA A 238 -5.60 32.73 16.78
CA ALA A 238 -6.33 33.25 17.93
C ALA A 238 -5.39 33.47 19.13
N ALA A 239 -4.44 32.56 19.35
CA ALA A 239 -3.41 32.74 20.39
C ALA A 239 -2.48 33.91 20.11
N LEU A 240 -2.17 34.22 18.83
CA LEU A 240 -1.33 35.34 18.43
C LEU A 240 -2.05 36.70 18.51
N THR A 241 -3.34 36.74 18.22
CA THR A 241 -4.17 37.95 18.30
C THR A 241 -4.60 38.27 19.73
N GLY A 242 -4.65 37.26 20.62
CA GLY A 242 -5.00 37.42 22.04
C GLY A 242 -6.48 37.58 22.32
N ASP A 243 -7.35 37.62 21.28
CA ASP A 243 -8.81 37.78 21.41
C ASP A 243 -9.56 36.75 20.55
N ASN A 244 -9.99 35.66 21.19
CA ASN A 244 -10.73 34.58 20.53
C ASN A 244 -12.08 35.05 19.99
N PHE A 245 -12.74 36.01 20.66
CA PHE A 245 -14.06 36.52 20.22
C PHE A 245 -13.92 37.41 18.99
N ALA A 246 -12.95 38.32 18.99
CA ALA A 246 -12.69 39.16 17.80
C ALA A 246 -12.30 38.27 16.60
N TYR A 247 -11.48 37.26 16.82
CA TYR A 247 -11.11 36.29 15.80
C TYR A 247 -12.33 35.51 15.25
N ALA A 248 -13.15 34.95 16.14
CA ALA A 248 -14.36 34.21 15.75
C ALA A 248 -15.36 35.10 14.97
N ARG A 249 -15.50 36.36 15.37
CA ARG A 249 -16.33 37.34 14.68
C ARG A 249 -15.82 37.64 13.28
N ALA A 250 -14.52 37.90 13.13
CA ALA A 250 -13.90 38.17 11.82
C ALA A 250 -14.08 36.97 10.88
N LEU A 251 -13.87 35.75 11.37
CA LEU A 251 -14.08 34.51 10.61
C LEU A 251 -15.55 34.36 10.15
N ALA A 252 -16.51 34.63 11.04
CA ALA A 252 -17.95 34.57 10.73
C ALA A 252 -18.36 35.66 9.73
N ASN A 253 -17.88 36.91 9.89
CA ASN A 253 -18.13 38.01 8.97
C ASN A 253 -17.56 37.72 7.58
N THR A 254 -16.32 37.27 7.50
CA THR A 254 -15.68 36.87 6.23
C THR A 254 -16.50 35.80 5.53
N ALA A 255 -16.92 34.75 6.25
CA ALA A 255 -17.74 33.69 5.66
C ALA A 255 -19.11 34.21 5.17
N ARG A 256 -19.68 35.24 5.80
CA ARG A 256 -20.95 35.84 5.39
C ARG A 256 -20.82 36.65 4.11
N VAL A 257 -19.76 37.48 3.99
CA VAL A 257 -19.56 38.35 2.81
C VAL A 257 -18.99 37.62 1.60
N THR A 258 -18.30 36.50 1.82
CA THR A 258 -17.66 35.70 0.75
C THR A 258 -18.51 34.51 0.30
N ARG A 259 -19.82 34.46 0.66
CA ARG A 259 -20.73 33.39 0.20
C ARG A 259 -20.77 33.34 -1.33
N PRO A 260 -20.49 32.15 -1.95
CA PRO A 260 -20.69 31.99 -3.39
C PRO A 260 -22.18 32.16 -3.70
N GLN A 261 -22.51 32.95 -4.69
CA GLN A 261 -23.87 33.03 -5.25
C GLN A 261 -24.29 31.64 -5.74
N PRO A 262 -25.56 31.18 -5.54
CA PRO A 262 -26.04 29.85 -5.94
C PRO A 262 -25.83 29.52 -7.42
N THR A 263 -25.76 30.54 -8.27
CA THR A 263 -25.58 30.44 -9.73
C THR A 263 -24.16 30.08 -10.18
N GLN A 264 -23.17 30.06 -9.29
CA GLN A 264 -21.75 29.83 -9.65
C GLN A 264 -21.19 28.46 -9.23
N THR A 265 -22.00 27.60 -8.65
CA THR A 265 -21.57 26.26 -8.23
C THR A 265 -21.89 25.23 -9.31
N LEU A 266 -20.85 24.57 -9.87
CA LEU A 266 -21.07 23.35 -10.67
C LEU A 266 -21.71 22.28 -9.79
N PRO A 267 -22.63 21.44 -10.33
CA PRO A 267 -23.30 20.36 -9.60
C PRO A 267 -22.33 19.39 -8.89
N VAL A 268 -21.13 19.21 -9.43
CA VAL A 268 -20.08 18.37 -8.82
C VAL A 268 -19.51 18.96 -7.53
N ALA A 269 -19.56 20.28 -7.34
CA ALA A 269 -19.12 20.94 -6.10
C ALA A 269 -20.14 20.79 -4.95
N ALA A 270 -21.39 20.45 -5.25
CA ALA A 270 -22.44 20.24 -4.25
C ALA A 270 -22.24 18.93 -3.43
N PHE A 271 -21.47 17.97 -3.94
CA PHE A 271 -21.05 16.78 -3.18
C PHE A 271 -19.93 17.07 -2.16
N ILE A 272 -19.33 18.26 -2.20
CA ILE A 272 -18.38 18.72 -1.19
C ILE A 272 -19.24 19.38 -0.10
N LEU A 273 -19.44 18.67 0.97
CA LEU A 273 -20.22 18.99 2.20
C LEU A 273 -20.37 20.47 2.54
N PRO A 274 -21.50 20.83 3.18
CA PRO A 274 -21.84 22.21 3.48
C PRO A 274 -20.73 22.86 4.31
N ARG A 275 -20.08 23.87 3.76
CA ARG A 275 -19.08 24.73 4.43
C ARG A 275 -19.57 25.27 5.78
N HIS A 276 -20.88 25.33 5.96
CA HIS A 276 -21.53 25.79 7.21
C HIS A 276 -21.28 24.90 8.41
N GLU A 277 -21.34 23.57 8.26
CA GLU A 277 -21.05 22.67 9.38
C GLU A 277 -19.58 22.73 9.78
N THR A 278 -18.68 22.87 8.80
CA THR A 278 -17.24 23.00 9.08
C THR A 278 -16.93 24.29 9.82
N LEU A 279 -17.53 25.43 9.40
CA LEU A 279 -17.36 26.72 10.07
C LEU A 279 -17.94 26.67 11.49
N LYS A 280 -19.17 26.14 11.67
CA LYS A 280 -19.77 25.97 12.97
C LYS A 280 -18.87 25.17 13.91
N LYS A 281 -18.36 24.03 13.46
CA LYS A 281 -17.42 23.21 14.23
C LYS A 281 -16.13 23.97 14.61
N ARG A 282 -15.55 24.74 13.67
CA ARG A 282 -14.35 25.58 13.93
C ARG A 282 -14.63 26.62 15.02
N LEU A 283 -15.75 27.34 14.92
CA LEU A 283 -16.16 28.36 15.90
C LEU A 283 -16.44 27.74 17.28
N THR A 284 -17.16 26.62 17.33
CA THR A 284 -17.44 25.90 18.59
C THR A 284 -16.12 25.47 19.24
N GLN A 285 -15.20 24.86 18.50
CA GLN A 285 -13.92 24.41 19.01
C GLN A 285 -13.04 25.55 19.51
N LEU A 286 -13.09 26.71 18.86
CA LEU A 286 -12.36 27.91 19.25
C LEU A 286 -12.89 28.52 20.57
N LEU A 287 -14.22 28.52 20.77
CA LEU A 287 -14.89 29.17 21.89
C LEU A 287 -15.05 28.25 23.12
N GLU A 288 -15.23 26.93 22.92
CA GLU A 288 -15.46 25.95 23.99
C GLU A 288 -14.15 25.36 24.58
N ARG A 289 -13.02 25.95 24.28
CA ARG A 289 -11.69 25.44 24.66
C ARG A 289 -11.47 25.47 26.17
N ASP A 290 -11.86 24.40 26.85
CA ASP A 290 -11.46 24.12 28.22
C ASP A 290 -10.10 23.40 28.22
N ALA A 291 -9.17 23.89 29.03
CA ALA A 291 -7.77 23.49 29.04
C ALA A 291 -7.57 22.09 29.65
N ARG A 292 -7.91 21.03 28.96
CA ARG A 292 -7.63 19.64 29.40
C ARG A 292 -6.27 19.15 28.89
N LYS A 293 -5.44 18.71 29.82
CA LYS A 293 -4.09 18.18 29.51
C LYS A 293 -4.21 16.80 28.82
N PRO A 294 -3.45 16.53 27.75
CA PRO A 294 -3.52 15.26 27.05
C PRO A 294 -2.89 14.12 27.87
N ARG A 295 -3.72 13.16 28.30
CA ARG A 295 -3.30 11.88 28.91
C ARG A 295 -2.82 10.83 27.90
N GLN A 296 -2.65 11.20 26.63
CA GLN A 296 -2.76 10.28 25.50
C GLN A 296 -1.47 9.87 24.82
N ARG A 297 -0.29 10.25 25.30
CA ARG A 297 0.99 9.87 24.66
C ARG A 297 1.15 8.36 24.48
N LEU A 298 0.70 7.56 25.46
CA LEU A 298 0.80 6.09 25.43
C LEU A 298 -0.21 5.44 24.45
N ALA A 299 -1.43 5.94 24.37
CA ALA A 299 -2.44 5.41 23.43
C ALA A 299 -2.04 5.66 21.97
N ILE A 300 -1.43 6.80 21.67
CA ILE A 300 -0.94 7.14 20.33
C ILE A 300 0.24 6.27 19.93
N LEU A 301 1.20 6.05 20.84
CA LEU A 301 2.33 5.15 20.60
C LEU A 301 1.86 3.71 20.40
N ALA A 302 0.87 3.25 21.18
CA ALA A 302 0.31 1.91 21.04
C ALA A 302 -0.44 1.72 19.70
N LEU A 303 -1.19 2.75 19.26
CA LEU A 303 -1.92 2.68 17.98
C LEU A 303 -0.97 2.83 16.78
N ALA A 304 0.05 3.69 16.87
CA ALA A 304 1.10 3.80 15.86
C ALA A 304 1.88 2.48 15.73
N ALA A 305 2.21 1.84 16.86
CA ALA A 305 2.83 0.52 16.87
C ALA A 305 1.92 -0.56 16.26
N GLY A 306 0.62 -0.57 16.59
CA GLY A 306 -0.37 -1.48 16.03
C GLY A 306 -0.54 -1.30 14.52
N LEU A 307 -0.56 -0.06 14.04
CA LEU A 307 -0.68 0.27 12.62
C LEU A 307 0.59 -0.06 11.80
N VAL A 308 1.76 -0.04 12.42
CA VAL A 308 3.01 -0.48 11.78
C VAL A 308 3.13 -2.00 11.79
N LEU A 309 2.66 -2.68 12.85
CA LEU A 309 2.75 -4.12 12.99
C LEU A 309 1.68 -4.88 12.16
N ALA A 310 0.50 -4.28 11.93
CA ALA A 310 -0.57 -4.89 11.14
C ALA A 310 -0.16 -5.23 9.68
N PRO A 311 0.52 -4.38 8.90
CA PRO A 311 0.99 -4.75 7.57
C PRO A 311 2.13 -5.76 7.58
N LEU A 312 2.97 -5.78 8.62
CA LEU A 312 4.02 -6.80 8.78
C LEU A 312 3.40 -8.18 9.04
N SER A 313 2.36 -8.28 9.87
CA SER A 313 1.64 -9.54 10.09
C SER A 313 0.85 -9.98 8.85
N LEU A 314 0.30 -9.04 8.07
CA LEU A 314 -0.37 -9.34 6.80
C LEU A 314 0.63 -9.78 5.73
N ALA A 315 1.82 -9.18 5.66
CA ALA A 315 2.89 -9.59 4.76
C ALA A 315 3.42 -11.00 5.13
N GLN A 316 3.47 -11.35 6.39
CA GLN A 316 3.80 -12.72 6.83
C GLN A 316 2.68 -13.70 6.47
N ALA A 317 1.41 -13.35 6.64
CA ALA A 317 0.29 -14.18 6.24
C ALA A 317 0.28 -14.44 4.72
N THR A 318 0.59 -13.42 3.88
CA THR A 318 0.71 -13.60 2.43
C THR A 318 1.94 -14.42 2.04
N SER A 319 3.04 -14.34 2.78
CA SER A 319 4.22 -15.19 2.54
C SER A 319 3.98 -16.65 2.89
N ILE A 320 3.11 -16.94 3.86
CA ILE A 320 2.69 -18.30 4.21
C ILE A 320 1.76 -18.86 3.11
N VAL A 321 0.85 -18.04 2.57
CA VAL A 321 -0.05 -18.47 1.46
C VAL A 321 0.72 -18.75 0.17
N THR A 322 1.81 -18.03 -0.11
CA THR A 322 2.66 -18.32 -1.28
C THR A 322 3.61 -19.52 -1.07
N SER A 323 3.68 -20.10 0.14
CA SER A 323 4.61 -21.20 0.45
C SER A 323 4.03 -22.60 0.26
N SER A 324 2.77 -22.78 -0.15
CA SER A 324 2.13 -24.11 -0.19
C SER A 324 1.84 -24.69 -1.58
N VAL A 325 2.61 -24.31 -2.60
CA VAL A 325 2.51 -25.01 -3.90
C VAL A 325 2.90 -26.48 -3.76
N PHE A 326 3.87 -26.77 -2.89
CA PHE A 326 4.32 -28.12 -2.59
C PHE A 326 3.72 -28.58 -1.27
N THR A 327 2.74 -29.49 -1.34
CA THR A 327 2.00 -29.97 -0.17
C THR A 327 2.34 -31.42 0.20
N HIS A 328 3.14 -32.11 -0.62
CA HIS A 328 3.51 -33.50 -0.41
C HIS A 328 5.02 -33.72 -0.64
N PRO A 329 5.71 -34.56 0.18
CA PRO A 329 7.11 -34.90 -0.08
C PRO A 329 7.25 -35.77 -1.34
N VAL A 330 8.36 -35.59 -2.06
CA VAL A 330 8.66 -36.38 -3.28
C VAL A 330 8.81 -37.87 -2.93
N LEU A 331 9.45 -38.19 -1.82
CA LEU A 331 9.59 -39.56 -1.26
C LEU A 331 9.06 -39.65 0.15
N MET A 332 8.27 -40.67 0.43
CA MET A 332 7.69 -40.91 1.77
C MET A 332 8.59 -41.76 2.67
N SER A 333 9.60 -42.40 2.14
CA SER A 333 10.57 -43.19 2.90
C SER A 333 11.82 -42.38 3.20
N SER A 334 12.49 -42.65 4.30
CA SER A 334 13.79 -42.08 4.64
C SER A 334 14.77 -42.27 3.50
N SER A 335 15.21 -41.17 2.87
CA SER A 335 16.26 -41.18 1.88
C SER A 335 17.27 -40.07 2.17
N LYS A 336 18.48 -40.29 1.68
CA LYS A 336 19.57 -39.28 1.77
C LYS A 336 19.85 -38.74 0.42
N ILE A 337 20.27 -37.47 0.33
CA ILE A 337 20.87 -36.93 -0.86
C ILE A 337 22.21 -37.63 -1.05
N SER A 338 22.36 -38.33 -2.17
CA SER A 338 23.61 -39.01 -2.52
C SER A 338 24.51 -38.14 -3.42
N ALA A 339 23.93 -37.25 -4.22
CA ALA A 339 24.64 -36.24 -4.97
C ALA A 339 23.85 -34.91 -4.90
N PRO A 340 24.44 -33.82 -4.38
CA PRO A 340 23.79 -32.51 -4.31
C PRO A 340 23.81 -31.78 -5.67
N PHE A 341 23.05 -30.69 -5.77
CA PHE A 341 23.11 -29.79 -6.90
C PHE A 341 24.44 -29.01 -6.93
N GLY A 342 25.04 -28.88 -8.10
CA GLY A 342 26.27 -28.10 -8.29
C GLY A 342 27.47 -28.96 -8.67
N GLU A 343 28.68 -28.55 -8.28
CA GLU A 343 29.89 -29.28 -8.60
C GLU A 343 30.01 -30.55 -7.73
N VAL A 344 30.02 -31.73 -8.37
CA VAL A 344 30.11 -33.03 -7.70
C VAL A 344 31.38 -33.78 -8.24
N TYR A 345 32.17 -34.32 -7.31
CA TYR A 345 33.29 -35.16 -7.65
C TYR A 345 32.86 -36.62 -7.77
N TYR A 346 33.09 -37.21 -8.93
CA TYR A 346 32.74 -38.59 -9.25
C TYR A 346 34.00 -39.47 -9.12
N GLU A 347 34.14 -40.13 -7.96
CA GLU A 347 35.36 -40.93 -7.63
C GLU A 347 35.67 -42.03 -8.65
N TRP A 348 34.66 -42.61 -9.33
CA TRP A 348 34.84 -43.68 -10.29
C TRP A 348 35.35 -43.21 -11.66
N GLU A 349 35.30 -41.91 -11.95
CA GLU A 349 35.81 -41.30 -13.18
C GLU A 349 36.98 -40.34 -12.88
N ASP A 350 37.27 -40.07 -11.64
CA ASP A 350 38.27 -39.11 -11.17
C ASP A 350 38.06 -37.70 -11.76
N VAL A 351 36.80 -37.26 -11.88
CA VAL A 351 36.44 -35.97 -12.47
C VAL A 351 35.39 -35.24 -11.65
N LYS A 352 35.43 -33.92 -11.74
CA LYS A 352 34.38 -33.06 -11.26
C LYS A 352 33.44 -32.69 -12.41
N LYS A 353 32.15 -32.90 -12.19
CA LYS A 353 31.12 -32.52 -13.17
C LYS A 353 30.04 -31.70 -12.49
N TRP A 354 29.38 -30.84 -13.24
CA TRP A 354 28.25 -30.08 -12.74
C TRP A 354 26.99 -30.94 -12.75
N HIS A 355 26.35 -31.09 -11.57
CA HIS A 355 25.11 -31.83 -11.37
C HIS A 355 23.92 -30.88 -11.36
N TYR A 356 23.04 -31.00 -12.35
CA TYR A 356 21.92 -30.07 -12.58
C TYR A 356 20.68 -30.41 -11.74
N GLY A 357 20.74 -31.42 -10.87
CA GLY A 357 19.67 -31.88 -10.00
C GLY A 357 20.15 -32.32 -8.63
N VAL A 358 19.36 -33.08 -7.93
CA VAL A 358 19.73 -33.80 -6.71
C VAL A 358 19.43 -35.28 -6.90
N ASP A 359 20.33 -36.16 -6.40
CA ASP A 359 20.09 -37.57 -6.39
C ASP A 359 19.61 -38.01 -4.99
N LEU A 360 18.39 -38.54 -4.94
CA LEU A 360 17.76 -39.03 -3.72
C LEU A 360 17.89 -40.55 -3.67
N LYS A 361 18.73 -41.06 -2.75
CA LYS A 361 18.97 -42.50 -2.57
C LYS A 361 17.73 -43.17 -2.01
N GLY A 362 17.31 -44.29 -2.60
CA GLY A 362 16.18 -45.08 -2.13
C GLY A 362 16.27 -46.52 -2.60
N LYS A 363 15.42 -47.37 -2.05
CA LYS A 363 15.33 -48.77 -2.49
C LYS A 363 14.69 -48.87 -3.86
N HIS A 364 15.14 -49.76 -4.72
CA HIS A 364 14.52 -50.05 -5.99
C HIS A 364 13.02 -50.32 -5.84
N GLY A 365 12.19 -49.70 -6.64
CA GLY A 365 10.73 -49.85 -6.59
C GLY A 365 10.03 -48.97 -5.55
N THR A 366 10.74 -48.13 -4.76
CA THR A 366 10.12 -47.14 -3.90
C THR A 366 9.26 -46.16 -4.71
N ALA A 367 8.06 -45.87 -4.21
CA ALA A 367 7.15 -44.92 -4.88
C ALA A 367 7.68 -43.48 -4.86
N ILE A 368 7.50 -42.80 -6.00
CA ILE A 368 7.82 -41.39 -6.18
C ILE A 368 6.48 -40.66 -6.31
N TYR A 369 6.30 -39.58 -5.53
CA TYR A 369 5.06 -38.84 -5.45
C TYR A 369 5.19 -37.46 -6.09
N SER A 370 4.08 -36.97 -6.65
CA SER A 370 4.01 -35.56 -7.06
C SER A 370 4.01 -34.66 -5.82
N PRO A 371 4.91 -33.68 -5.72
CA PRO A 371 4.95 -32.80 -4.55
C PRO A 371 3.86 -31.72 -4.58
N ALA A 372 3.20 -31.54 -5.73
CA ALA A 372 2.17 -30.52 -5.98
C ALA A 372 1.16 -31.00 -7.02
N ASP A 373 0.06 -30.27 -7.15
CA ASP A 373 -0.83 -30.41 -8.30
C ASP A 373 -0.06 -30.01 -9.56
N ALA A 374 -0.12 -30.86 -10.60
CA ALA A 374 0.70 -30.66 -11.78
C ALA A 374 0.06 -31.28 -13.05
N LYS A 375 0.63 -30.92 -14.21
CA LYS A 375 0.33 -31.54 -15.50
C LYS A 375 1.56 -32.25 -16.02
N VAL A 376 1.41 -33.50 -16.46
CA VAL A 376 2.51 -34.27 -17.08
C VAL A 376 2.79 -33.74 -18.47
N LEU A 377 4.01 -33.23 -18.68
CA LEU A 377 4.45 -32.66 -19.97
C LEU A 377 4.98 -33.74 -20.91
N TRP A 378 5.76 -34.67 -20.33
CA TRP A 378 6.46 -35.68 -21.09
C TRP A 378 6.75 -36.91 -20.23
N VAL A 379 6.71 -38.09 -20.85
CA VAL A 379 7.11 -39.36 -20.25
C VAL A 379 7.82 -40.23 -21.29
N GLY A 380 8.84 -40.96 -20.89
CA GLY A 380 9.57 -41.85 -21.79
C GLY A 380 10.96 -42.22 -21.27
N LYS A 381 11.80 -42.75 -22.16
CA LYS A 381 13.19 -43.06 -21.90
C LYS A 381 14.10 -42.01 -22.58
N LYS A 382 15.00 -41.40 -21.81
CA LYS A 382 16.05 -40.49 -22.33
C LYS A 382 17.41 -41.19 -22.13
N ASP A 383 18.32 -41.02 -23.08
CA ASP A 383 19.57 -41.77 -23.14
C ASP A 383 20.40 -41.69 -21.85
N ASP A 384 20.65 -40.50 -21.35
CA ASP A 384 21.45 -40.28 -20.12
C ASP A 384 20.65 -40.40 -18.84
N TYR A 385 19.35 -40.12 -18.88
CA TYR A 385 18.46 -40.02 -17.71
C TYR A 385 17.66 -41.29 -17.40
N GLY A 386 17.59 -42.23 -18.34
CA GLY A 386 16.76 -43.41 -18.23
C GLY A 386 15.26 -43.09 -18.30
N TYR A 387 14.43 -43.88 -17.63
CA TYR A 387 12.99 -43.60 -17.58
C TYR A 387 12.73 -42.31 -16.82
N THR A 388 12.05 -41.37 -17.50
CA THR A 388 11.90 -39.98 -17.08
C THR A 388 10.46 -39.52 -17.23
N ALA A 389 9.98 -38.72 -16.26
CA ALA A 389 8.73 -37.98 -16.32
C ALA A 389 9.01 -36.50 -16.05
N ASP A 390 8.54 -35.62 -16.94
CA ASP A 390 8.57 -34.17 -16.76
C ASP A 390 7.16 -33.68 -16.43
N ILE A 391 6.99 -32.96 -15.31
CA ILE A 391 5.72 -32.36 -14.89
C ILE A 391 5.83 -30.84 -14.84
N LEU A 392 4.70 -30.15 -15.05
CA LEU A 392 4.55 -28.69 -14.91
C LEU A 392 3.65 -28.43 -13.70
N VAL A 393 4.21 -27.77 -12.71
CA VAL A 393 3.50 -27.34 -11.52
C VAL A 393 2.71 -26.06 -11.78
N GLU A 394 1.66 -25.79 -11.02
CA GLU A 394 0.78 -24.63 -11.25
C GLU A 394 1.50 -23.27 -11.19
N ASP A 395 2.61 -23.17 -10.50
CA ASP A 395 3.42 -21.95 -10.41
C ASP A 395 4.37 -21.73 -11.60
N GLY A 396 4.29 -22.57 -12.64
CA GLY A 396 5.08 -22.48 -13.85
C GLY A 396 6.44 -23.21 -13.80
N ARG A 397 6.81 -23.79 -12.65
CA ARG A 397 8.03 -24.59 -12.55
C ARG A 397 7.86 -25.95 -13.24
N LYS A 398 8.87 -26.37 -14.00
CA LYS A 398 8.97 -27.71 -14.53
C LYS A 398 9.82 -28.55 -13.60
N MET A 399 9.37 -29.77 -13.28
CA MET A 399 10.14 -30.73 -12.51
C MET A 399 10.38 -31.99 -13.35
N ARG A 400 11.61 -32.52 -13.31
CA ARG A 400 12.02 -33.72 -13.99
C ARG A 400 12.38 -34.79 -12.99
N PHE A 401 11.76 -35.95 -13.13
CA PHE A 401 11.99 -37.16 -12.34
C PHE A 401 12.59 -38.21 -13.22
N SER A 402 13.84 -38.63 -12.95
CA SER A 402 14.63 -39.53 -13.80
C SER A 402 15.20 -40.72 -13.03
N SER A 403 15.88 -41.63 -13.72
CA SER A 403 16.42 -42.87 -13.17
C SER A 403 15.35 -43.83 -12.60
N MET A 404 14.13 -43.76 -13.12
CA MET A 404 12.99 -44.52 -12.67
C MET A 404 13.06 -45.98 -13.16
N SER A 405 12.45 -46.92 -12.41
CA SER A 405 12.22 -48.31 -12.88
C SER A 405 10.90 -48.44 -13.64
N LYS A 406 9.92 -47.64 -13.27
CA LYS A 406 8.59 -47.64 -13.91
C LYS A 406 7.96 -46.25 -13.82
N ILE A 407 7.33 -45.78 -14.91
CA ILE A 407 6.50 -44.60 -14.96
C ILE A 407 5.06 -45.05 -14.83
N LEU A 408 4.26 -44.35 -14.02
CA LEU A 408 2.87 -44.70 -13.68
C LEU A 408 1.85 -43.63 -14.16
N VAL A 409 2.32 -42.61 -14.86
CA VAL A 409 1.51 -41.48 -15.39
C VAL A 409 1.72 -41.36 -16.89
N GLU A 410 0.78 -40.69 -17.58
CA GLU A 410 0.76 -40.51 -19.02
C GLU A 410 0.93 -39.03 -19.41
N LYS A 411 1.47 -38.76 -20.61
CA LYS A 411 1.60 -37.41 -21.13
C LYS A 411 0.23 -36.71 -21.22
N GLY A 412 0.15 -35.50 -20.69
CA GLY A 412 -1.06 -34.68 -20.65
C GLY A 412 -1.95 -34.92 -19.42
N GLN A 413 -1.72 -35.98 -18.65
CA GLN A 413 -2.44 -36.28 -17.41
C GLN A 413 -2.31 -35.13 -16.42
N LYS A 414 -3.41 -34.77 -15.75
CA LYS A 414 -3.40 -33.93 -14.55
C LYS A 414 -3.27 -34.84 -13.34
N ILE A 415 -2.30 -34.52 -12.48
CA ILE A 415 -1.97 -35.28 -11.27
C ILE A 415 -2.12 -34.38 -10.04
N LYS A 416 -2.48 -35.00 -8.93
CA LYS A 416 -2.61 -34.31 -7.64
C LYS A 416 -1.36 -34.45 -6.80
N ALA A 417 -1.14 -33.51 -5.88
CA ALA A 417 -0.14 -33.65 -4.82
C ALA A 417 -0.34 -34.98 -4.09
N GLY A 418 0.75 -35.76 -3.89
CA GLY A 418 0.72 -37.08 -3.28
C GLY A 418 0.33 -38.23 -4.21
N GLU A 419 -0.02 -37.97 -5.46
CA GLU A 419 -0.23 -39.03 -6.46
C GLU A 419 1.11 -39.67 -6.88
N VAL A 420 1.11 -40.98 -7.05
CA VAL A 420 2.31 -41.74 -7.41
C VAL A 420 2.61 -41.59 -8.90
N ILE A 421 3.71 -40.95 -9.23
CA ILE A 421 4.14 -40.70 -10.61
C ILE A 421 5.03 -41.83 -11.18
N GLY A 422 5.65 -42.61 -10.30
CA GLY A 422 6.51 -43.73 -10.71
C GLY A 422 7.24 -44.37 -9.55
N LYS A 423 8.27 -45.16 -9.89
CA LYS A 423 9.08 -45.92 -8.90
C LYS A 423 10.56 -45.72 -9.12
N ILE A 424 11.35 -45.64 -8.03
CA ILE A 424 12.80 -45.52 -8.06
C ILE A 424 13.41 -46.70 -8.82
N GLY A 425 14.37 -46.42 -9.65
CA GLY A 425 15.11 -47.41 -10.46
C GLY A 425 16.63 -47.16 -10.47
N LYS A 426 17.23 -47.70 -11.48
CA LYS A 426 18.64 -47.58 -11.84
C LYS A 426 18.78 -47.51 -13.37
N SER A 427 17.88 -46.74 -14.02
CA SER A 427 17.77 -46.74 -15.48
C SER A 427 18.64 -45.67 -16.19
N ALA A 428 19.21 -44.74 -15.44
CA ALA A 428 20.11 -43.71 -15.97
C ALA A 428 21.49 -44.30 -16.33
N ALA A 429 22.15 -43.76 -17.35
CA ALA A 429 23.50 -44.14 -17.70
C ALA A 429 24.46 -43.80 -16.55
N GLY A 430 25.39 -44.74 -16.21
CA GLY A 430 26.37 -44.52 -15.16
C GLY A 430 25.83 -44.60 -13.74
N ALA A 431 24.55 -44.96 -13.54
CA ALA A 431 23.95 -45.05 -12.19
C ALA A 431 24.68 -46.15 -11.35
N THR A 432 25.26 -45.80 -10.22
CA THR A 432 25.96 -46.70 -9.33
C THR A 432 25.02 -47.50 -8.43
N GLY A 433 23.82 -47.03 -8.14
CA GLY A 433 22.78 -47.66 -7.32
C GLY A 433 21.41 -47.08 -7.59
N PRO A 434 20.36 -47.68 -6.97
CA PRO A 434 19.01 -47.15 -7.11
C PRO A 434 18.87 -45.76 -6.49
N HIS A 435 18.43 -44.78 -7.24
CA HIS A 435 18.17 -43.40 -6.82
C HIS A 435 17.11 -42.75 -7.69
N LEU A 436 16.54 -41.66 -7.23
CA LEU A 436 15.77 -40.71 -8.03
C LEU A 436 16.67 -39.51 -8.34
N HIS A 437 16.87 -39.18 -9.62
CA HIS A 437 17.45 -37.92 -10.04
C HIS A 437 16.31 -36.91 -10.25
N LEU A 438 16.35 -35.79 -9.51
CA LEU A 438 15.34 -34.75 -9.51
C LEU A 438 15.94 -33.41 -9.96
N GLU A 439 15.42 -32.85 -11.06
CA GLU A 439 15.74 -31.49 -11.49
C GLU A 439 14.51 -30.59 -11.35
N VAL A 440 14.73 -29.32 -11.02
CA VAL A 440 13.72 -28.28 -11.03
C VAL A 440 14.16 -27.16 -11.96
N TYR A 441 13.22 -26.69 -12.79
CA TYR A 441 13.44 -25.59 -13.71
C TYR A 441 12.48 -24.43 -13.39
N LYS A 442 13.01 -23.22 -13.41
CA LYS A 442 12.25 -21.98 -13.37
C LYS A 442 12.66 -21.13 -14.57
N ASP A 443 11.70 -20.67 -15.35
CA ASP A 443 11.94 -19.84 -16.55
C ASP A 443 12.95 -20.44 -17.56
N GLY A 444 13.01 -21.78 -17.62
CA GLY A 444 13.91 -22.53 -18.50
C GLY A 444 15.28 -22.86 -17.91
N GLU A 445 15.65 -22.29 -16.79
CA GLU A 445 16.93 -22.50 -16.10
C GLU A 445 16.82 -23.51 -14.97
N HIS A 446 17.91 -24.27 -14.72
CA HIS A 446 17.98 -25.18 -13.58
C HIS A 446 18.10 -24.39 -12.27
N VAL A 447 17.31 -24.78 -11.27
CA VAL A 447 17.40 -24.23 -9.90
C VAL A 447 17.71 -25.36 -8.93
N ASN A 448 18.47 -25.05 -7.88
CA ASN A 448 18.80 -26.04 -6.86
C ASN A 448 17.53 -26.53 -6.12
N PRO A 449 17.14 -27.83 -6.25
CA PRO A 449 15.94 -28.36 -5.62
C PRO A 449 15.91 -28.21 -4.10
N GLU A 450 17.08 -28.24 -3.43
CA GLU A 450 17.18 -28.08 -1.97
C GLU A 450 16.84 -26.66 -1.50
N LYS A 451 16.95 -25.65 -2.38
CA LYS A 451 16.67 -24.26 -2.10
C LYS A 451 15.26 -23.82 -2.56
N VAL A 452 14.50 -24.74 -3.15
CA VAL A 452 13.12 -24.44 -3.58
C VAL A 452 12.22 -24.38 -2.34
N LYS A 453 11.72 -23.18 -2.05
CA LYS A 453 10.88 -22.94 -0.87
C LYS A 453 9.63 -23.82 -0.90
N GLY A 454 9.40 -24.54 0.18
CA GLY A 454 8.24 -25.42 0.35
C GLY A 454 8.37 -26.81 -0.27
N LEU A 455 9.38 -27.07 -1.12
CA LEU A 455 9.63 -28.40 -1.66
C LEU A 455 10.25 -29.31 -0.61
N VAL A 456 9.54 -30.34 -0.21
CA VAL A 456 10.03 -31.40 0.68
C VAL A 456 10.50 -32.57 -0.18
N LEU A 457 11.82 -32.81 -0.22
CA LEU A 457 12.40 -33.85 -1.06
C LEU A 457 12.08 -35.25 -0.52
N TYR A 458 12.13 -35.43 0.80
CA TYR A 458 11.79 -36.68 1.45
C TYR A 458 11.30 -36.46 2.89
N LYS A 459 10.55 -37.43 3.42
CA LYS A 459 10.11 -37.45 4.80
C LYS A 459 10.85 -38.60 5.51
N SER A 460 11.63 -38.27 6.53
CA SER A 460 12.30 -39.25 7.40
C SER A 460 11.32 -39.98 8.29
#